data_306b852d18b9022438f1e587f1c17adb
#
_entry.id   306b852d18b9022438f1e587f1c17adb
#
_cell.length_a   1.000
_cell.length_b   1.000
_cell.length_c   1.000
_cell.angle_alpha   90.00
_cell.angle_beta   90.00
_cell.angle_gamma   90.00
#
_symmetry.space_group_name_H-M   'P 1'
#
loop_
_entity.id
_entity.type
_entity.pdbx_description
1 polymer ?
#
loop_
_entity_poly.entity_id
_entity_poly.type
_entity_poly.pdbx_seq_one_letter_code
_entity_poly.pdbx_strand_id
1 'polypeptide(L)'
;MKLNLSLQQEFKSSDLVLKRVQLKKTIEVTLRHVDIDSDCEIGIACVDHEESHRLNLEYRGKDKSTNVLSFPSDIPEEVLPLLDARPLGDLVICIPVVLQEAIEQDKT
;
A
#
# COMPACT_ATOMS: atom_id res chain seq x y z
N MET A 1 -9.90 13.70 11.65
CA MET A 1 -9.08 12.54 11.28
C MET A 1 -7.75 13.00 10.69
N LYS A 2 -6.67 12.41 11.13
CA LYS A 2 -5.34 12.67 10.61
C LYS A 2 -4.77 11.37 10.08
N LEU A 3 -4.25 11.40 8.84
CA LEU A 3 -3.64 10.24 8.21
C LEU A 3 -2.13 10.44 8.08
N ASN A 4 -1.36 9.56 8.69
CA ASN A 4 0.09 9.52 8.53
C ASN A 4 0.43 8.48 7.46
N LEU A 5 0.95 8.95 6.33
CA LEU A 5 1.33 8.11 5.21
C LEU A 5 2.85 8.05 5.09
N SER A 6 3.40 6.83 5.13
CA SER A 6 4.80 6.57 4.84
C SER A 6 4.89 6.00 3.43
N LEU A 7 5.60 6.69 2.54
CA LEU A 7 5.76 6.27 1.15
C LEU A 7 7.24 6.02 0.86
N GLN A 8 7.59 4.79 0.52
CA GLN A 8 8.93 4.40 0.12
C GLN A 8 8.93 4.00 -1.33
N GLN A 9 9.72 4.70 -2.15
CA GLN A 9 9.83 4.41 -3.57
C GLN A 9 11.18 3.77 -3.86
N GLU A 10 11.26 2.45 -3.64
CA GLU A 10 12.45 1.66 -3.95
C GLU A 10 12.60 1.45 -5.45
N PHE A 11 11.49 1.53 -6.19
CA PHE A 11 11.48 1.51 -7.64
C PHE A 11 10.67 2.70 -8.15
N LYS A 12 11.25 3.46 -9.09
CA LYS A 12 10.61 4.61 -9.70
C LYS A 12 10.56 4.44 -11.21
N SER A 13 9.43 4.80 -11.82
CA SER A 13 9.27 4.80 -13.26
C SER A 13 8.76 6.16 -13.72
N SER A 14 9.25 6.65 -14.85
CA SER A 14 8.73 7.89 -15.44
C SER A 14 7.31 7.70 -15.99
N ASP A 15 6.90 6.46 -16.25
CA ASP A 15 5.57 6.15 -16.78
C ASP A 15 4.49 6.12 -15.71
N LEU A 16 4.88 5.98 -14.45
CA LEU A 16 3.95 5.96 -13.32
C LEU A 16 4.58 6.64 -12.12
N VAL A 17 4.06 7.81 -11.78
CA VAL A 17 4.51 8.57 -10.63
C VAL A 17 3.39 8.59 -9.59
N LEU A 18 3.65 7.99 -8.44
CA LEU A 18 2.72 8.05 -7.31
C LEU A 18 3.03 9.30 -6.48
N LYS A 19 2.07 10.21 -6.43
CA LYS A 19 2.23 11.44 -5.66
C LYS A 19 1.64 11.24 -4.27
N ARG A 20 2.47 11.50 -3.26
CA ARG A 20 2.10 11.34 -1.85
C ARG A 20 0.79 12.06 -1.52
N VAL A 21 0.63 13.29 -1.98
CA VAL A 21 -0.56 14.09 -1.69
C VAL A 21 -1.82 13.46 -2.25
N GLN A 22 -1.76 12.94 -3.48
CA GLN A 22 -2.90 12.30 -4.13
C GLN A 22 -3.27 10.98 -3.46
N LEU A 23 -2.25 10.17 -3.11
CA LEU A 23 -2.46 8.91 -2.39
C LEU A 23 -3.11 9.17 -1.04
N LYS A 24 -2.58 10.13 -0.30
CA LYS A 24 -3.12 10.49 1.02
C LYS A 24 -4.57 10.91 0.92
N LYS A 25 -4.90 11.76 -0.05
CA LYS A 25 -6.26 12.24 -0.26
C LYS A 25 -7.22 11.12 -0.61
N THR A 26 -6.81 10.20 -1.49
CA THR A 26 -7.61 9.04 -1.88
C THR A 26 -7.91 8.15 -0.69
N ILE A 27 -6.90 7.88 0.14
CA ILE A 27 -7.06 7.05 1.32
C ILE A 27 -7.98 7.71 2.34
N GLU A 28 -7.83 9.02 2.55
CA GLU A 28 -8.69 9.77 3.47
C GLU A 28 -10.15 9.72 3.05
N VAL A 29 -10.44 9.86 1.75
CA VAL A 29 -11.80 9.75 1.23
C VAL A 29 -12.36 8.35 1.45
N THR A 30 -11.55 7.32 1.21
CA THR A 30 -11.95 5.93 1.43
C THR A 30 -12.28 5.67 2.89
N LEU A 31 -11.45 6.16 3.81
CA LEU A 31 -11.66 5.98 5.24
C LEU A 31 -12.96 6.64 5.71
N ARG A 32 -13.27 7.83 5.18
CA ARG A 32 -14.55 8.49 5.49
C ARG A 32 -15.73 7.69 4.98
N HIS A 33 -15.58 7.06 3.82
CA HIS A 33 -16.63 6.25 3.22
C HIS A 33 -16.98 5.01 4.06
N VAL A 34 -16.00 4.47 4.78
CA VAL A 34 -16.19 3.32 5.67
C VAL A 34 -16.32 3.72 7.13
N ASP A 35 -16.59 5.00 7.40
CA ASP A 35 -16.86 5.56 8.73
C ASP A 35 -15.69 5.42 9.71
N ILE A 36 -14.46 5.48 9.22
CA ILE A 36 -13.28 5.54 10.08
C ILE A 36 -12.87 7.00 10.20
N ASP A 37 -13.01 7.57 11.40
CA ASP A 37 -12.67 8.97 11.65
C ASP A 37 -11.55 9.14 12.68
N SER A 38 -10.97 8.05 13.17
CA SER A 38 -9.81 8.10 14.04
C SER A 38 -8.55 8.41 13.27
N ASP A 39 -7.51 8.90 13.97
CA ASP A 39 -6.19 9.07 13.35
C ASP A 39 -5.63 7.71 12.95
N CYS A 40 -5.06 7.63 11.74
CA CYS A 40 -4.57 6.38 11.16
C CYS A 40 -3.17 6.54 10.60
N GLU A 41 -2.46 5.42 10.47
CA GLU A 41 -1.18 5.40 9.77
C GLU A 41 -1.13 4.20 8.81
N ILE A 42 -0.51 4.40 7.67
CA ILE A 42 -0.37 3.39 6.62
C ILE A 42 0.99 3.55 5.94
N GLY A 43 1.61 2.42 5.58
CA GLY A 43 2.83 2.40 4.81
C GLY A 43 2.59 1.92 3.38
N ILE A 44 3.26 2.53 2.42
CA ILE A 44 3.23 2.09 1.02
C ILE A 44 4.66 2.00 0.52
N ALA A 45 5.04 0.86 -0.03
CA ALA A 45 6.35 0.66 -0.65
C ALA A 45 6.16 0.30 -2.13
N CYS A 46 6.89 0.99 -3.00
CA CYS A 46 6.91 0.72 -4.43
C CYS A 46 8.17 -0.06 -4.76
N VAL A 47 8.02 -1.25 -5.33
CA VAL A 47 9.11 -2.20 -5.51
C VAL A 47 9.16 -2.71 -6.97
N ASP A 48 10.23 -3.44 -7.30
CA ASP A 48 10.39 -4.08 -8.61
C ASP A 48 9.86 -5.53 -8.59
N HIS A 49 10.00 -6.22 -9.72
CA HIS A 49 9.60 -7.62 -9.87
C HIS A 49 10.26 -8.55 -8.87
N GLU A 50 11.57 -8.37 -8.68
CA GLU A 50 12.38 -9.25 -7.86
C GLU A 50 11.93 -9.20 -6.39
N GLU A 51 11.76 -8.00 -5.86
CA GLU A 51 11.32 -7.81 -4.49
C GLU A 51 9.88 -8.28 -4.30
N SER A 52 8.99 -8.00 -5.25
CA SER A 52 7.61 -8.47 -5.21
C SER A 52 7.54 -9.99 -5.20
N HIS A 53 8.34 -10.64 -6.07
CA HIS A 53 8.40 -12.10 -6.15
C HIS A 53 8.90 -12.69 -4.83
N ARG A 54 9.96 -12.12 -4.26
CA ARG A 54 10.53 -12.56 -2.98
C ARG A 54 9.48 -12.49 -1.86
N LEU A 55 8.79 -11.38 -1.75
CA LEU A 55 7.77 -11.18 -0.71
C LEU A 55 6.57 -12.09 -0.91
N ASN A 56 6.12 -12.25 -2.15
CA ASN A 56 4.98 -13.10 -2.45
C ASN A 56 5.27 -14.57 -2.14
N LEU A 57 6.48 -15.02 -2.44
CA LEU A 57 6.92 -16.38 -2.11
C LEU A 57 7.04 -16.57 -0.59
N GLU A 58 7.68 -15.63 0.10
CA GLU A 58 7.92 -15.72 1.53
C GLU A 58 6.65 -15.67 2.36
N TYR A 59 5.72 -14.77 2.02
CA TYR A 59 4.54 -14.51 2.86
C TYR A 59 3.27 -15.17 2.38
N ARG A 60 3.18 -15.54 1.10
CA ARG A 60 1.98 -16.14 0.52
C ARG A 60 2.24 -17.50 -0.13
N GLY A 61 3.48 -17.94 -0.18
CA GLY A 61 3.85 -19.22 -0.78
C GLY A 61 3.68 -19.27 -2.30
N LYS A 62 3.62 -18.12 -2.96
CA LYS A 62 3.44 -18.03 -4.41
C LYS A 62 4.73 -17.65 -5.09
N ASP A 63 5.23 -18.51 -5.98
CA ASP A 63 6.51 -18.35 -6.66
C ASP A 63 6.35 -17.47 -7.91
N LYS A 64 5.93 -16.22 -7.71
CA LYS A 64 5.76 -15.22 -8.77
C LYS A 64 5.62 -13.83 -8.18
N SER A 65 5.87 -12.80 -8.99
CA SER A 65 5.56 -11.44 -8.59
C SER A 65 4.04 -11.20 -8.67
N THR A 66 3.57 -10.17 -7.96
CA THR A 66 2.17 -9.77 -8.00
C THR A 66 2.09 -8.24 -8.02
N ASN A 67 0.93 -7.70 -8.37
CA ASN A 67 0.76 -6.25 -8.47
C ASN A 67 0.79 -5.57 -7.10
N VAL A 68 0.05 -6.09 -6.12
CA VAL A 68 -0.03 -5.51 -4.78
C VAL A 68 -0.04 -6.61 -3.73
N LEU A 69 0.74 -6.41 -2.67
CA LEU A 69 0.69 -7.22 -1.46
C LEU A 69 0.21 -6.34 -0.31
N SER A 70 -0.74 -6.84 0.44
CA SER A 70 -1.26 -6.15 1.61
C SER A 70 -0.84 -6.89 2.88
N PHE A 71 -0.26 -6.14 3.81
CA PHE A 71 0.15 -6.66 5.12
C PHE A 71 -0.65 -5.93 6.18
N PRO A 72 -1.83 -6.45 6.56
CA PRO A 72 -2.65 -5.79 7.59
C PRO A 72 -1.93 -5.78 8.93
N SER A 73 -2.21 -4.74 9.71
CA SER A 73 -1.66 -4.63 11.05
C SER A 73 -2.32 -5.66 11.97
N ASP A 74 -1.50 -6.42 12.69
CA ASP A 74 -1.97 -7.48 13.60
C ASP A 74 -1.86 -7.03 15.05
N ILE A 75 -2.48 -5.89 15.36
CA ILE A 75 -2.44 -5.32 16.71
C ILE A 75 -3.72 -5.69 17.46
N PRO A 76 -3.62 -6.24 18.68
CA PRO A 76 -4.80 -6.56 19.48
C PRO A 76 -5.67 -5.35 19.74
N GLU A 77 -6.97 -5.54 19.73
CA GLU A 77 -7.92 -4.45 19.96
C GLU A 77 -7.73 -3.73 21.29
N GLU A 78 -7.34 -4.45 22.32
CA GLU A 78 -7.10 -3.88 23.64
C GLU A 78 -5.90 -2.93 23.69
N VAL A 79 -5.00 -3.03 22.69
CA VAL A 79 -3.84 -2.14 22.59
C VAL A 79 -4.16 -0.89 21.77
N LEU A 80 -5.13 -0.94 20.87
CA LEU A 80 -5.47 0.17 19.97
C LEU A 80 -5.75 1.50 20.71
N PRO A 81 -6.50 1.51 21.83
CA PRO A 81 -6.74 2.77 22.53
C PRO A 81 -5.49 3.41 23.14
N LEU A 82 -4.40 2.64 23.26
CA LEU A 82 -3.15 3.13 23.82
C LEU A 82 -2.26 3.79 22.76
N LEU A 83 -2.63 3.68 21.49
CA LEU A 83 -1.84 4.21 20.38
C LEU A 83 -2.36 5.59 19.96
N ASP A 84 -1.41 6.47 19.55
CA ASP A 84 -1.76 7.80 19.06
C ASP A 84 -2.51 7.75 17.74
N ALA A 85 -2.22 6.73 16.92
CA ALA A 85 -2.87 6.53 15.65
C ALA A 85 -3.12 5.03 15.43
N ARG A 86 -4.23 4.70 14.74
CA ARG A 86 -4.57 3.32 14.41
C ARG A 86 -3.72 2.86 13.23
N PRO A 87 -2.85 1.84 13.39
CA PRO A 87 -2.10 1.30 12.27
C PRO A 87 -3.02 0.47 11.38
N LEU A 88 -3.06 0.82 10.08
CA LEU A 88 -3.86 0.11 9.09
C LEU A 88 -3.10 -1.04 8.45
N GLY A 89 -1.76 -0.94 8.42
CA GLY A 89 -0.89 -1.93 7.81
C GLY A 89 -0.05 -1.34 6.70
N ASP A 90 0.50 -2.21 5.85
CA ASP A 90 1.39 -1.82 4.78
C ASP A 90 0.93 -2.40 3.45
N LEU A 91 1.13 -1.63 2.37
CA LEU A 91 0.91 -2.08 1.00
C LEU A 91 2.24 -2.09 0.27
N VAL A 92 2.50 -3.15 -0.47
CA VAL A 92 3.67 -3.25 -1.34
C VAL A 92 3.18 -3.31 -2.78
N ILE A 93 3.56 -2.32 -3.59
CA ILE A 93 3.10 -2.18 -4.97
C ILE A 93 4.25 -2.47 -5.92
N CYS A 94 4.08 -3.45 -6.79
CA CYS A 94 5.05 -3.77 -7.83
C CYS A 94 4.76 -2.91 -9.06
N ILE A 95 5.51 -1.83 -9.22
CA ILE A 95 5.29 -0.86 -10.29
C ILE A 95 5.38 -1.50 -11.69
N PRO A 96 6.39 -2.35 -12.02
CA PRO A 96 6.43 -2.99 -13.33
C PRO A 96 5.19 -3.84 -13.66
N VAL A 97 4.66 -4.58 -12.67
CA VAL A 97 3.46 -5.40 -12.90
C VAL A 97 2.23 -4.53 -13.13
N VAL A 98 2.08 -3.45 -12.34
CA VAL A 98 0.97 -2.52 -12.48
C VAL A 98 0.99 -1.85 -13.87
N LEU A 99 2.17 -1.43 -14.33
CA LEU A 99 2.31 -0.84 -15.66
C LEU A 99 1.96 -1.84 -16.77
N GLN A 100 2.41 -3.10 -16.62
CA GLN A 100 2.11 -4.14 -17.59
C GLN A 100 0.61 -4.43 -17.65
N GLU A 101 -0.04 -4.54 -16.51
CA GLU A 101 -1.48 -4.77 -16.46
C GLU A 101 -2.26 -3.61 -17.07
N ALA A 102 -1.81 -2.38 -16.85
CA ALA A 102 -2.44 -1.20 -17.45
C ALA A 102 -2.37 -1.25 -18.98
N ILE A 103 -1.22 -1.67 -19.53
CA ILE A 103 -1.04 -1.83 -20.96
C ILE A 103 -1.95 -2.94 -21.51
N GLU A 104 -2.00 -4.08 -20.83
CA GLU A 104 -2.82 -5.23 -21.23
C GLU A 104 -4.31 -4.93 -21.22
N GLN A 105 -4.74 -4.09 -20.28
CA GLN A 105 -6.14 -3.70 -20.13
C GLN A 105 -6.50 -2.45 -20.93
N ASP A 106 -5.56 -1.92 -21.71
CA ASP A 106 -5.71 -0.68 -22.49
C ASP A 106 -6.19 0.49 -21.61
N LYS A 107 -5.64 0.57 -20.41
CA LYS A 107 -5.91 1.65 -19.46
C LYS A 107 -4.68 2.53 -19.33
N THR A 108 -4.88 3.80 -19.42
CA THR A 108 -3.81 4.79 -19.25
C THR A 108 -3.97 5.56 -17.96
#